data_c822418bc78e1e9f12f0ff2deeae6ae4
#
_entry.id   c822418bc78e1e9f12f0ff2deeae6ae4
#
_cell.length_a   1.000
_cell.length_b   1.000
_cell.length_c   1.000
_cell.angle_alpha   90.00
_cell.angle_beta   90.00
_cell.angle_gamma   90.00
#
_symmetry.space_group_name_H-M   'P 1'
#
loop_
_entity.id
_entity.type
_entity.pdbx_description
1 polymer ?
#
loop_
_entity_poly.entity_id
_entity_poly.type
_entity_poly.pdbx_seq_one_letter_code
_entity_poly.pdbx_strand_id
1 'polypeptide(L)'
;MKHGLEIMGIGLPDVAHNKCMILRAHQTIGNSALKMRNKTLVEYYISVMKRYSKKLLSITDIVVADAFFSTSTFEKGMSELAFYLVSRFRDNACLHYIPKKEKRRGRPRVKGDKIDMANLNLSCMDLQDFYLFYPFPRLS
;
A
#
# COMPACT_ATOMS: atom_id res chain seq x y z
N MET A 1 -9.48 -16.68 -25.28
CA MET A 1 -9.40 -15.80 -24.09
C MET A 1 -9.76 -16.64 -22.87
N LYS A 2 -8.89 -16.73 -21.87
CA LYS A 2 -9.25 -17.35 -20.58
C LYS A 2 -10.01 -16.31 -19.76
N HIS A 3 -11.29 -16.56 -19.54
CA HIS A 3 -12.11 -15.72 -18.64
C HIS A 3 -11.90 -16.26 -17.21
N GLY A 4 -11.19 -15.49 -16.38
CA GLY A 4 -11.03 -15.79 -14.96
C GLY A 4 -11.86 -14.84 -14.11
N LEU A 5 -12.34 -15.31 -12.97
CA LEU A 5 -12.91 -14.46 -11.92
C LEU A 5 -11.75 -13.99 -11.03
N GLU A 6 -11.61 -12.69 -10.90
CA GLU A 6 -10.70 -12.09 -9.93
C GLU A 6 -11.49 -11.70 -8.69
N ILE A 7 -10.97 -12.06 -7.52
CA ILE A 7 -11.62 -11.81 -6.24
C ILE A 7 -10.64 -11.06 -5.33
N MET A 8 -11.07 -9.93 -4.80
CA MET A 8 -10.41 -9.25 -3.70
C MET A 8 -10.91 -9.83 -2.38
N GLY A 9 -10.00 -10.31 -1.53
CA GLY A 9 -10.30 -10.74 -0.17
C GLY A 9 -9.83 -9.71 0.87
N ILE A 10 -10.63 -9.48 1.90
CA ILE A 10 -10.22 -8.78 3.12
C ILE A 10 -10.22 -9.82 4.23
N GLY A 11 -9.03 -10.13 4.76
CA GLY A 11 -8.83 -11.12 5.80
C GLY A 11 -8.22 -10.51 7.05
N LEU A 12 -8.48 -11.12 8.18
CA LEU A 12 -7.86 -10.84 9.47
C LEU A 12 -6.97 -12.02 9.84
N PRO A 13 -5.64 -11.88 9.76
CA PRO A 13 -4.73 -12.95 10.14
C PRO A 13 -4.61 -13.04 11.67
N ASP A 14 -4.71 -14.23 12.19
CA ASP A 14 -4.32 -14.59 13.55
C ASP A 14 -2.96 -15.27 13.49
N VAL A 15 -1.92 -14.50 13.73
CA VAL A 15 -0.52 -14.96 13.61
C VAL A 15 -0.20 -15.98 14.69
N ALA A 16 -0.76 -15.87 15.88
CA ALA A 16 -0.50 -16.79 17.00
C ALA A 16 -0.99 -18.22 16.71
N HIS A 17 -2.07 -18.35 15.96
CA HIS A 17 -2.68 -19.65 15.67
C HIS A 17 -2.52 -20.07 14.20
N ASN A 18 -1.76 -19.33 13.39
CA ASN A 18 -1.60 -19.58 11.94
C ASN A 18 -2.93 -19.71 11.18
N LYS A 19 -3.89 -18.87 11.54
CA LYS A 19 -5.23 -18.86 10.94
C LYS A 19 -5.50 -17.51 10.28
N CYS A 20 -6.41 -17.53 9.31
CA CYS A 20 -6.91 -16.29 8.71
C CYS A 20 -8.43 -16.37 8.58
N MET A 21 -9.10 -15.37 9.10
CA MET A 21 -10.54 -15.23 8.95
C MET A 21 -10.82 -14.29 7.77
N ILE A 22 -11.54 -14.76 6.77
CA ILE A 22 -11.98 -13.91 5.65
C ILE A 22 -13.20 -13.10 6.13
N LEU A 23 -13.02 -11.79 6.24
CA LEU A 23 -14.07 -10.87 6.63
C LEU A 23 -15.00 -10.54 5.48
N ARG A 24 -14.43 -10.36 4.28
CA ARG A 24 -15.16 -10.02 3.05
C ARG A 24 -14.44 -10.54 1.82
N ALA A 25 -15.23 -10.90 0.82
CA ALA A 25 -14.75 -11.18 -0.54
C ALA A 25 -15.57 -10.35 -1.52
N HIS A 26 -14.88 -9.74 -2.48
CA HIS A 26 -15.49 -8.94 -3.55
C HIS A 26 -15.00 -9.42 -4.90
N GLN A 27 -15.93 -9.67 -5.79
CA GLN A 27 -15.58 -9.90 -7.18
C GLN A 27 -15.07 -8.59 -7.78
N THR A 28 -13.91 -8.64 -8.39
CA THR A 28 -13.36 -7.52 -9.17
C THR A 28 -14.21 -7.28 -10.39
N ILE A 29 -14.57 -6.04 -10.65
CA ILE A 29 -15.33 -5.67 -11.84
C ILE A 29 -14.41 -5.60 -13.06
N GLY A 30 -14.93 -6.02 -14.21
CA GLY A 30 -14.15 -6.02 -15.46
C GLY A 30 -13.77 -4.61 -15.93
N ASN A 31 -12.71 -4.53 -16.75
CA ASN A 31 -12.15 -3.27 -17.25
C ASN A 31 -13.17 -2.39 -18.00
N SER A 32 -14.14 -2.97 -18.71
CA SER A 32 -15.22 -2.24 -19.37
C SER A 32 -16.09 -1.50 -18.35
N ALA A 33 -16.47 -2.16 -17.27
CA ALA A 33 -17.27 -1.55 -16.21
C ALA A 33 -16.50 -0.49 -15.41
N LEU A 34 -15.18 -0.67 -15.24
CA LEU A 34 -14.30 0.35 -14.65
C LEU A 34 -14.24 1.61 -15.52
N LYS A 35 -14.06 1.44 -16.84
CA LYS A 35 -14.06 2.56 -17.82
C LYS A 35 -15.39 3.32 -17.81
N MET A 36 -16.52 2.62 -17.80
CA MET A 36 -17.83 3.27 -17.70
C MET A 36 -18.00 4.09 -16.43
N ARG A 37 -17.33 3.71 -15.34
CA ARG A 37 -17.35 4.44 -14.06
C ARG A 37 -16.23 5.48 -13.95
N ASN A 38 -15.41 5.64 -14.99
CA ASN A 38 -14.23 6.50 -15.02
C ASN A 38 -13.31 6.26 -13.79
N LYS A 39 -13.09 5.00 -13.46
CA LYS A 39 -12.26 4.56 -12.32
C LYS A 39 -11.18 3.59 -12.75
N THR A 40 -10.04 3.72 -12.10
CA THR A 40 -8.99 2.70 -12.14
C THR A 40 -9.33 1.54 -11.18
N LEU A 41 -8.67 0.40 -11.36
CA LEU A 41 -8.83 -0.76 -10.47
C LEU A 41 -8.45 -0.42 -9.02
N VAL A 42 -7.37 0.36 -8.84
CA VAL A 42 -6.91 0.81 -7.52
C VAL A 42 -7.97 1.68 -6.83
N GLU A 43 -8.57 2.64 -7.54
CA GLU A 43 -9.64 3.49 -7.00
C GLU A 43 -10.91 2.68 -6.67
N TYR A 44 -11.17 1.64 -7.45
CA TYR A 44 -12.25 0.71 -7.10
C TYR A 44 -11.99 0.04 -5.76
N TYR A 45 -10.78 -0.50 -5.54
CA TYR A 45 -10.42 -1.13 -4.27
C TYR A 45 -10.43 -0.15 -3.10
N ILE A 46 -9.99 1.10 -3.28
CA ILE A 46 -10.14 2.15 -2.27
C ILE A 46 -11.63 2.36 -1.93
N SER A 47 -12.51 2.37 -2.93
CA SER A 47 -13.96 2.53 -2.68
C SER A 47 -14.57 1.34 -1.92
N VAL A 48 -14.02 0.14 -2.09
CA VAL A 48 -14.39 -1.05 -1.30
C VAL A 48 -13.93 -0.88 0.14
N MET A 49 -12.66 -0.51 0.36
CA MET A 49 -12.12 -0.24 1.70
C MET A 49 -12.91 0.85 2.43
N LYS A 50 -13.25 1.94 1.75
CA LYS A 50 -14.08 3.03 2.29
C LYS A 50 -15.43 2.54 2.80
N ARG A 51 -16.08 1.62 2.08
CA ARG A 51 -17.37 1.04 2.48
C ARG A 51 -17.31 0.32 3.82
N TYR A 52 -16.18 -0.31 4.13
CA TYR A 52 -16.01 -1.10 5.35
C TYR A 52 -15.12 -0.43 6.40
N SER A 53 -14.59 0.76 6.13
CA SER A 53 -13.59 1.44 6.96
C SER A 53 -14.00 1.50 8.44
N LYS A 54 -15.23 1.92 8.75
CA LYS A 54 -15.71 2.00 10.13
C LYS A 54 -15.63 0.68 10.88
N LYS A 55 -15.99 -0.44 10.22
CA LYS A 55 -15.93 -1.78 10.83
C LYS A 55 -14.49 -2.29 10.94
N LEU A 56 -13.65 -1.98 9.97
CA LEU A 56 -12.25 -2.39 9.98
C LEU A 56 -11.46 -1.63 11.03
N LEU A 57 -11.66 -0.31 11.14
CA LEU A 57 -11.02 0.54 12.15
C LEU A 57 -11.40 0.18 13.60
N SER A 58 -12.55 -0.47 13.83
CA SER A 58 -12.87 -1.00 15.16
C SER A 58 -12.06 -2.26 15.52
N ILE A 59 -11.34 -2.84 14.57
CA ILE A 59 -10.48 -4.01 14.75
C ILE A 59 -9.02 -3.62 14.74
N THR A 60 -8.60 -2.92 13.69
CA THR A 60 -7.21 -2.46 13.47
C THR A 60 -7.19 -1.30 12.49
N ASP A 61 -6.20 -0.43 12.65
CA ASP A 61 -5.85 0.65 11.72
C ASP A 61 -4.72 0.26 10.75
N ILE A 62 -4.16 -0.95 10.88
CA ILE A 62 -3.08 -1.45 10.01
C ILE A 62 -3.68 -2.32 8.91
N VAL A 63 -3.32 -2.00 7.66
CA VAL A 63 -3.65 -2.79 6.47
C VAL A 63 -2.37 -3.33 5.86
N VAL A 64 -2.29 -4.64 5.71
CA VAL A 64 -1.20 -5.31 5.00
C VAL A 64 -1.68 -5.68 3.60
N ALA A 65 -0.94 -5.27 2.60
CA ALA A 65 -1.29 -5.52 1.20
C ALA A 65 -0.08 -5.99 0.39
N ASP A 66 -0.33 -6.68 -0.72
CA ASP A 66 0.74 -7.13 -1.61
C ASP A 66 1.35 -5.96 -2.41
N ALA A 67 2.41 -6.26 -3.18
CA ALA A 67 3.12 -5.26 -3.98
C ALA A 67 2.26 -4.61 -5.08
N PHE A 68 1.11 -5.17 -5.45
CA PHE A 68 0.18 -4.54 -6.40
C PHE A 68 -0.35 -3.22 -5.84
N PHE A 69 -0.55 -3.16 -4.54
CA PHE A 69 -1.10 -2.00 -3.83
C PHE A 69 -0.04 -0.98 -3.40
N SER A 70 1.26 -1.23 -3.63
CA SER A 70 2.34 -0.28 -3.32
C SER A 70 2.37 0.89 -4.30
N THR A 71 1.25 1.59 -4.44
CA THR A 71 1.10 2.77 -5.30
C THR A 71 0.75 3.99 -4.46
N SER A 72 1.25 5.17 -4.86
CA SER A 72 0.95 6.42 -4.14
C SER A 72 -0.55 6.74 -4.09
N THR A 73 -1.31 6.29 -5.09
CA THR A 73 -2.77 6.45 -5.11
C THR A 73 -3.43 5.62 -4.02
N PHE A 74 -3.00 4.35 -3.85
CA PHE A 74 -3.57 3.48 -2.82
C PHE A 74 -3.16 3.92 -1.43
N GLU A 75 -1.88 4.27 -1.24
CA GLU A 75 -1.35 4.79 0.03
C GLU A 75 -2.13 6.02 0.49
N LYS A 76 -2.30 7.02 -0.38
CA LYS A 76 -3.11 8.20 -0.07
C LYS A 76 -4.55 7.85 0.29
N GLY A 77 -5.18 6.95 -0.49
CA GLY A 77 -6.54 6.50 -0.22
C GLY A 77 -6.66 5.80 1.14
N MET A 78 -5.66 5.02 1.56
CA MET A 78 -5.65 4.39 2.89
C MET A 78 -5.42 5.42 4.00
N SER A 79 -4.50 6.35 3.82
CA SER A 79 -4.22 7.44 4.76
C SER A 79 -5.45 8.34 4.97
N GLU A 80 -6.19 8.69 3.91
CA GLU A 80 -7.46 9.44 4.00
C GLU A 80 -8.55 8.68 4.77
N LEU A 81 -8.47 7.36 4.80
CA LEU A 81 -9.36 6.49 5.57
C LEU A 81 -8.85 6.19 6.98
N ALA A 82 -7.75 6.83 7.41
CA ALA A 82 -7.07 6.63 8.69
C ALA A 82 -6.47 5.22 8.87
N PHE A 83 -6.04 4.58 7.78
CA PHE A 83 -5.30 3.34 7.82
C PHE A 83 -3.81 3.56 7.58
N TYR A 84 -2.97 2.79 8.27
CA TYR A 84 -1.55 2.64 7.99
C TYR A 84 -1.35 1.47 7.03
N LEU A 85 -0.75 1.75 5.87
CA LEU A 85 -0.49 0.73 4.86
C LEU A 85 0.89 0.13 5.04
N VAL A 86 0.95 -1.19 5.20
CA VAL A 86 2.18 -1.98 5.11
C VAL A 86 2.14 -2.78 3.80
N SER A 87 3.11 -2.53 2.93
CA SER A 87 3.18 -3.21 1.63
C SER A 87 4.63 -3.40 1.20
N ARG A 88 4.88 -4.49 0.49
CA ARG A 88 6.16 -4.70 -0.18
C ARG A 88 6.26 -3.77 -1.38
N PHE A 89 7.40 -3.12 -1.57
CA PHE A 89 7.65 -2.40 -2.82
C PHE A 89 7.75 -3.37 -4.00
N ARG A 90 7.33 -2.89 -5.18
CA ARG A 90 7.56 -3.60 -6.43
C ARG A 90 9.04 -3.57 -6.77
N ASP A 91 9.52 -4.60 -7.46
CA ASP A 91 10.94 -4.72 -7.85
C ASP A 91 11.40 -3.55 -8.74
N ASN A 92 10.47 -2.91 -9.47
CA ASN A 92 10.71 -1.72 -10.30
C ASN A 92 10.33 -0.40 -9.60
N ALA A 93 10.17 -0.39 -8.28
CA ALA A 93 9.85 0.83 -7.54
C ALA A 93 10.97 1.87 -7.72
N CYS A 94 10.58 3.09 -8.09
CA CYS A 94 11.49 4.20 -8.30
C CYS A 94 11.32 5.20 -7.15
N LEU A 95 12.09 5.01 -6.09
CA LEU A 95 12.09 5.87 -4.92
C LEU A 95 13.11 6.98 -5.06
N HIS A 96 12.82 8.13 -4.50
CA HIS A 96 13.70 9.29 -4.49
C HIS A 96 13.79 9.87 -3.09
N TYR A 97 14.96 10.36 -2.73
CA TYR A 97 15.12 11.18 -1.54
C TYR A 97 14.26 12.46 -1.65
N ILE A 98 13.94 13.05 -0.50
CA ILE A 98 13.34 14.38 -0.45
C ILE A 98 14.37 15.38 -0.98
N PRO A 99 14.02 16.23 -1.95
CA PRO A 99 14.98 17.17 -2.52
C PRO A 99 15.40 18.19 -1.45
N LYS A 100 16.70 18.48 -1.37
CA LYS A 100 17.21 19.57 -0.53
C LYS A 100 16.66 20.90 -1.07
N LYS A 101 16.17 21.74 -0.16
CA LYS A 101 15.75 23.11 -0.49
C LYS A 101 16.99 23.95 -0.83
N GLU A 102 17.31 24.07 -2.10
CA GLU A 102 18.37 24.95 -2.58
C GLU A 102 17.76 26.24 -3.12
N LYS A 103 18.35 27.40 -2.76
CA LYS A 103 18.02 28.69 -3.38
C LYS A 103 18.62 28.72 -4.78
N ARG A 104 17.92 28.19 -5.76
CA ARG A 104 18.31 28.23 -7.19
C ARG A 104 17.30 29.02 -7.99
N ARG A 105 17.79 29.69 -9.05
CA ARG A 105 16.93 30.35 -10.05
C ARG A 105 16.22 29.23 -10.87
N GLY A 106 14.91 29.28 -10.96
CA GLY A 106 14.09 28.33 -11.72
C GLY A 106 13.13 27.53 -10.84
N ARG A 107 12.40 26.58 -11.47
CA ARG A 107 11.43 25.73 -10.76
C ARG A 107 12.18 24.80 -9.77
N PRO A 108 11.76 24.76 -8.49
CA PRO A 108 12.36 23.86 -7.51
C PRO A 108 12.29 22.39 -7.97
N ARG A 109 13.31 21.63 -7.65
CA ARG A 109 13.28 20.16 -7.86
C ARG A 109 12.16 19.54 -7.03
N VAL A 110 11.31 18.75 -7.67
CA VAL A 110 10.21 18.01 -7.01
C VAL A 110 10.72 16.69 -6.42
N LYS A 111 11.80 16.12 -6.98
CA LYS A 111 12.40 14.85 -6.56
C LYS A 111 13.89 15.04 -6.32
N GLY A 112 14.40 14.45 -5.26
CA GLY A 112 15.83 14.32 -4.99
C GLY A 112 16.48 13.22 -5.83
N ASP A 113 17.65 12.77 -5.42
CA ASP A 113 18.38 11.72 -6.10
C ASP A 113 17.63 10.38 -5.95
N LYS A 114 17.81 9.48 -6.92
CA LYS A 114 17.19 8.16 -6.90
C LYS A 114 17.83 7.34 -5.76
N ILE A 115 16.99 6.62 -5.02
CA ILE A 115 17.43 5.71 -3.98
C ILE A 115 17.95 4.43 -4.64
N ASP A 116 19.18 4.05 -4.32
CA ASP A 116 19.74 2.76 -4.67
C ASP A 116 19.36 1.76 -3.56
N MET A 117 18.48 0.82 -3.89
CA MET A 117 18.00 -0.19 -2.93
C MET A 117 19.10 -1.20 -2.54
N ALA A 118 20.16 -1.35 -3.36
CA ALA A 118 21.30 -2.22 -3.04
C ALA A 118 22.27 -1.56 -2.05
N ASN A 119 22.34 -0.20 -2.06
CA ASN A 119 23.24 0.59 -1.22
C ASN A 119 22.44 1.66 -0.45
N LEU A 120 21.54 1.21 0.43
CA LEU A 120 20.71 2.12 1.22
C LEU A 120 21.57 2.90 2.23
N ASN A 121 21.52 4.22 2.12
CA ASN A 121 22.07 5.10 3.15
C ASN A 121 21.07 5.26 4.29
N LEU A 122 21.19 4.42 5.32
CA LEU A 122 20.29 4.42 6.47
C LEU A 122 20.40 5.69 7.33
N SER A 123 21.46 6.48 7.19
CA SER A 123 21.62 7.74 7.95
C SER A 123 20.60 8.83 7.60
N CYS A 124 19.92 8.68 6.48
CA CYS A 124 18.86 9.61 6.03
C CYS A 124 17.44 9.15 6.39
N MET A 125 17.31 8.01 7.06
CA MET A 125 16.02 7.44 7.46
C MET A 125 15.79 7.70 8.94
N ASP A 126 14.64 8.27 9.29
CA ASP A 126 14.23 8.39 10.68
C ASP A 126 13.95 7.00 11.25
N LEU A 127 14.58 6.67 12.37
CA LEU A 127 14.37 5.39 13.06
C LEU A 127 12.89 5.14 13.44
N GLN A 128 12.08 6.16 13.50
CA GLN A 128 10.64 6.03 13.75
C GLN A 128 9.91 5.26 12.67
N ASP A 129 10.39 5.26 11.42
CA ASP A 129 9.80 4.50 10.32
C ASP A 129 10.12 2.99 10.39
N PHE A 130 11.06 2.58 11.23
CA PHE A 130 11.47 1.18 11.40
C PHE A 130 10.69 0.40 12.46
N TYR A 131 9.94 1.04 13.33
CA TYR A 131 9.17 0.35 14.38
C TYR A 131 7.92 -0.38 13.87
N LEU A 132 7.58 -0.26 12.60
CA LEU A 132 6.51 -1.02 11.95
C LEU A 132 6.93 -2.44 11.51
N PHE A 133 8.21 -2.78 11.61
CA PHE A 133 8.67 -4.14 11.41
C PHE A 133 8.73 -4.87 12.76
N TYR A 134 7.64 -5.51 13.14
CA TYR A 134 7.71 -6.59 14.11
C TYR A 134 8.72 -7.62 13.60
N PRO A 135 9.77 -7.96 14.38
CA PRO A 135 10.60 -9.08 14.01
C PRO A 135 9.72 -10.33 14.06
N PHE A 136 9.35 -10.85 12.90
CA PHE A 136 8.79 -12.19 12.85
C PHE A 136 9.84 -13.13 13.47
N PRO A 137 9.51 -13.91 14.52
CA PRO A 137 10.40 -14.95 14.97
C PRO A 137 10.65 -15.86 13.78
N ARG A 138 11.93 -16.02 13.40
CA ARG A 138 12.30 -17.05 12.41
C ARG A 138 11.82 -18.38 12.99
N LEU A 139 10.87 -18.99 12.33
CA LEU A 139 10.50 -20.36 12.61
C LEU A 139 11.74 -21.21 12.28
N SER A 140 12.37 -21.74 13.33
CA SER A 140 13.43 -22.74 13.28
C SER A 140 12.84 -24.09 12.86
#